data_2a3f51df7905921f6ba57fb66426ce2c
#
_entry.id   2a3f51df7905921f6ba57fb66426ce2c
#
_cell.length_a   1.000
_cell.length_b   1.000
_cell.length_c   1.000
_cell.angle_alpha   90.00
_cell.angle_beta   90.00
_cell.angle_gamma   90.00
#
_symmetry.space_group_name_H-M   'P 1'
#
loop_
_entity.id
_entity.type
_entity.pdbx_description
1 polymer ?
#
loop_
_entity_poly.entity_id
_entity_poly.type
_entity_poly.pdbx_seq_one_letter_code
_entity_poly.pdbx_strand_id
1 'polypeptide(L)'
;MKRLLFTLFCFATLAQAQIPTNKREIMQQFLSGTLDEEYVPAAFFMHFGKDARIGEKAIDAHLRYFLSTGMDFVKIQFEQGYGRIRIDKSEDWEQIKPLPADFFTPTLEIVKGIYDIAGANAMILPTVYSPFQMLIQSVGA
;
A
#
# COMPACT_ATOMS: atom_id res chain seq x y z
N MET A 1 -19.48 -10.00 57.15
CA MET A 1 -19.96 -10.19 55.75
C MET A 1 -19.03 -9.46 54.82
N LYS A 2 -18.06 -10.16 54.21
CA LYS A 2 -17.11 -9.57 53.22
C LYS A 2 -17.69 -9.80 51.85
N ARG A 3 -18.02 -8.70 51.14
CA ARG A 3 -18.46 -8.74 49.74
C ARG A 3 -17.24 -8.90 48.84
N LEU A 4 -17.10 -10.05 48.18
CA LEU A 4 -16.11 -10.33 47.16
C LEU A 4 -16.59 -9.65 45.86
N LEU A 5 -15.91 -8.58 45.42
CA LEU A 5 -16.14 -7.98 44.11
C LEU A 5 -15.39 -8.82 43.08
N PHE A 6 -16.10 -9.61 42.29
CA PHE A 6 -15.56 -10.30 41.12
C PHE A 6 -15.51 -9.28 39.96
N THR A 7 -14.33 -8.76 39.69
CA THR A 7 -14.10 -7.91 38.50
C THR A 7 -13.87 -8.84 37.32
N LEU A 8 -14.90 -9.02 36.51
CA LEU A 8 -14.83 -9.76 35.25
C LEU A 8 -14.02 -8.95 34.25
N PHE A 9 -12.74 -9.29 34.05
CA PHE A 9 -11.90 -8.76 33.00
C PHE A 9 -12.33 -9.42 31.68
N CYS A 10 -13.16 -8.71 30.90
CA CYS A 10 -13.51 -9.11 29.55
C CYS A 10 -12.31 -8.82 28.65
N PHE A 11 -11.44 -9.82 28.43
CA PHE A 11 -10.44 -9.76 27.38
C PHE A 11 -11.17 -9.83 26.03
N ALA A 12 -11.43 -8.68 25.44
CA ALA A 12 -11.78 -8.60 24.02
C ALA A 12 -10.51 -8.97 23.23
N THR A 13 -10.37 -10.26 22.93
CA THR A 13 -9.43 -10.71 21.90
C THR A 13 -9.92 -10.13 20.58
N LEU A 14 -9.30 -9.03 20.13
CA LEU A 14 -9.41 -8.60 18.74
C LEU A 14 -8.91 -9.78 17.91
N ALA A 15 -9.84 -10.47 17.24
CA ALA A 15 -9.48 -11.45 16.23
C ALA A 15 -8.70 -10.69 15.14
N GLN A 16 -7.38 -10.77 15.19
CA GLN A 16 -6.55 -10.31 14.09
C GLN A 16 -6.86 -11.21 12.91
N ALA A 17 -7.46 -10.64 11.87
CA ALA A 17 -7.67 -11.35 10.62
C ALA A 17 -6.29 -11.83 10.12
N GLN A 18 -6.13 -13.15 10.00
CA GLN A 18 -4.89 -13.74 9.51
C GLN A 18 -4.77 -13.54 8.01
N ILE A 19 -3.60 -13.11 7.56
CA ILE A 19 -3.28 -13.03 6.14
C ILE A 19 -3.30 -14.46 5.58
N PRO A 20 -4.02 -14.71 4.46
CA PRO A 20 -4.05 -16.04 3.84
C PRO A 20 -2.64 -16.55 3.56
N THR A 21 -2.29 -17.72 4.05
CA THR A 21 -0.92 -18.27 3.99
C THR A 21 -0.49 -18.71 2.59
N ASN A 22 -1.45 -18.95 1.70
CA ASN A 22 -1.19 -19.48 0.35
C ASN A 22 -1.15 -18.40 -0.76
N LYS A 23 -1.47 -17.14 -0.46
CA LYS A 23 -1.56 -16.10 -1.51
C LYS A 23 -0.22 -15.87 -2.21
N ARG A 24 0.88 -15.83 -1.48
CA ARG A 24 2.22 -15.67 -2.06
C ARG A 24 2.57 -16.85 -2.97
N GLU A 25 2.33 -18.06 -2.52
CA GLU A 25 2.62 -19.28 -3.27
C GLU A 25 1.79 -19.35 -4.57
N ILE A 26 0.49 -19.08 -4.49
CA ILE A 26 -0.40 -19.03 -5.66
C ILE A 26 0.12 -18.03 -6.69
N MET A 27 0.52 -16.82 -6.25
CA MET A 27 1.05 -15.80 -7.14
C MET A 27 2.42 -16.17 -7.74
N GLN A 28 3.26 -16.89 -7.00
CA GLN A 28 4.51 -17.42 -7.54
C GLN A 28 4.26 -18.47 -8.64
N GLN A 29 3.33 -19.38 -8.41
CA GLN A 29 2.93 -20.38 -9.40
C GLN A 29 2.31 -19.72 -10.65
N PHE A 30 1.48 -18.69 -10.46
CA PHE A 30 0.92 -17.91 -11.56
C PHE A 30 2.03 -17.25 -12.40
N LEU A 31 2.97 -16.56 -11.76
CA LEU A 31 4.06 -15.87 -12.45
C LEU A 31 5.04 -16.82 -13.15
N SER A 32 5.21 -18.03 -12.62
CA SER A 32 6.05 -19.07 -13.24
C SER A 32 5.32 -19.90 -14.32
N GLY A 33 4.02 -19.66 -14.53
CA GLY A 33 3.20 -20.43 -15.47
C GLY A 33 2.95 -21.87 -15.04
N THR A 34 3.10 -22.17 -13.74
CA THR A 34 2.87 -23.51 -13.19
C THR A 34 1.54 -23.66 -12.46
N LEU A 35 0.81 -22.55 -12.29
CA LEU A 35 -0.55 -22.61 -11.78
C LEU A 35 -1.45 -23.23 -12.84
N ASP A 36 -2.14 -24.30 -12.48
CA ASP A 36 -3.12 -24.93 -13.35
C ASP A 36 -4.37 -24.05 -13.43
N GLU A 37 -4.92 -23.90 -14.66
CA GLU A 37 -6.22 -23.33 -14.93
C GLU A 37 -6.34 -21.79 -15.14
N GLU A 38 -7.58 -21.41 -15.41
CA GLU A 38 -8.11 -20.08 -15.73
C GLU A 38 -8.09 -19.10 -14.53
N TYR A 39 -7.02 -19.11 -13.74
CA TYR A 39 -6.91 -18.20 -12.60
C TYR A 39 -6.58 -16.78 -13.08
N VAL A 40 -7.44 -15.83 -12.71
CA VAL A 40 -7.26 -14.41 -13.02
C VAL A 40 -6.90 -13.67 -11.71
N PRO A 41 -5.62 -13.30 -11.51
CA PRO A 41 -5.23 -12.57 -10.31
C PRO A 41 -5.87 -11.18 -10.30
N ALA A 42 -6.27 -10.73 -9.12
CA ALA A 42 -6.89 -9.44 -8.93
C ALA A 42 -6.14 -8.58 -7.92
N ALA A 43 -5.95 -7.31 -8.26
CA ALA A 43 -5.44 -6.30 -7.35
C ALA A 43 -6.17 -4.98 -7.59
N PHE A 44 -6.76 -4.44 -6.56
CA PHE A 44 -7.47 -3.17 -6.61
C PHE A 44 -6.70 -2.12 -5.80
N PHE A 45 -6.73 -0.89 -6.24
CA PHE A 45 -6.17 0.22 -5.47
C PHE A 45 -7.28 1.07 -4.86
N MET A 46 -6.94 1.76 -3.79
CA MET A 46 -7.81 2.75 -3.14
C MET A 46 -6.97 3.93 -2.68
N HIS A 47 -7.46 5.14 -2.88
CA HIS A 47 -6.93 6.33 -2.24
C HIS A 47 -7.54 6.47 -0.85
N PHE A 48 -6.70 6.34 0.17
CA PHE A 48 -7.14 6.49 1.55
C PHE A 48 -7.29 7.97 1.94
N GLY A 49 -7.99 8.21 3.05
CA GLY A 49 -8.06 9.53 3.67
C GLY A 49 -6.67 10.10 3.98
N LYS A 50 -6.55 11.43 4.05
CA LYS A 50 -5.25 12.12 4.23
C LYS A 50 -4.46 11.65 5.44
N ASP A 51 -5.15 11.22 6.48
CA ASP A 51 -4.58 10.72 7.74
C ASP A 51 -4.01 9.29 7.64
N ALA A 52 -4.30 8.58 6.54
CA ALA A 52 -3.85 7.20 6.29
C ALA A 52 -2.99 7.08 5.01
N ARG A 53 -2.27 8.13 4.64
CA ARG A 53 -1.43 8.15 3.42
C ARG A 53 0.04 7.90 3.68
N ILE A 54 0.48 8.05 4.93
CA ILE A 54 1.88 7.85 5.34
C ILE A 54 1.97 7.12 6.68
N GLY A 55 3.13 6.54 6.96
CA GLY A 55 3.47 5.90 8.23
C GLY A 55 2.60 4.70 8.58
N GLU A 56 2.49 4.38 9.86
CA GLU A 56 1.78 3.20 10.37
C GLU A 56 0.30 3.13 9.97
N LYS A 57 -0.39 4.27 9.94
CA LYS A 57 -1.79 4.32 9.51
C LYS A 57 -1.98 3.92 8.05
N ALA A 58 -1.03 4.26 7.18
CA ALA A 58 -1.05 3.82 5.79
C ALA A 58 -0.81 2.30 5.70
N ILE A 59 0.15 1.77 6.46
CA ILE A 59 0.42 0.33 6.53
C ILE A 59 -0.84 -0.43 6.95
N ASP A 60 -1.47 -0.02 8.06
CA ASP A 60 -2.70 -0.62 8.58
C ASP A 60 -3.85 -0.55 7.56
N ALA A 61 -4.05 0.61 6.92
CA ALA A 61 -5.11 0.80 5.92
C ALA A 61 -4.94 -0.13 4.71
N HIS A 62 -3.72 -0.28 4.17
CA HIS A 62 -3.45 -1.19 3.06
C HIS A 62 -3.66 -2.65 3.45
N LEU A 63 -3.22 -3.07 4.62
CA LEU A 63 -3.40 -4.44 5.10
C LEU A 63 -4.87 -4.77 5.35
N ARG A 64 -5.63 -3.86 5.96
CA ARG A 64 -7.08 -4.04 6.15
C ARG A 64 -7.81 -4.12 4.81
N TYR A 65 -7.44 -3.27 3.86
CA TYR A 65 -8.04 -3.29 2.53
C TYR A 65 -7.75 -4.60 1.81
N PHE A 66 -6.50 -5.08 1.84
CA PHE A 66 -6.12 -6.37 1.31
C PHE A 66 -6.96 -7.51 1.91
N LEU A 67 -7.07 -7.57 3.24
CA LEU A 67 -7.82 -8.59 3.94
C LEU A 67 -9.33 -8.54 3.65
N SER A 68 -9.89 -7.33 3.56
CA SER A 68 -11.33 -7.16 3.34
C SER A 68 -11.77 -7.47 1.91
N THR A 69 -10.89 -7.27 0.92
CA THR A 69 -11.20 -7.51 -0.49
C THR A 69 -10.84 -8.91 -0.96
N GLY A 70 -9.97 -9.62 -0.21
CA GLY A 70 -9.47 -10.93 -0.62
C GLY A 70 -8.61 -10.93 -1.89
N MET A 71 -8.15 -9.77 -2.35
CA MET A 71 -7.30 -9.65 -3.54
C MET A 71 -5.99 -10.44 -3.40
N ASP A 72 -5.27 -10.65 -4.50
CA ASP A 72 -4.11 -11.52 -4.55
C ASP A 72 -2.80 -10.84 -4.19
N PHE A 73 -2.75 -9.52 -4.30
CA PHE A 73 -1.58 -8.70 -3.97
C PHE A 73 -1.93 -7.66 -2.92
N VAL A 74 -0.99 -7.34 -2.03
CA VAL A 74 -1.10 -6.11 -1.24
C VAL A 74 -0.75 -4.94 -2.16
N LYS A 75 -1.77 -4.31 -2.73
CA LYS A 75 -1.59 -3.19 -3.65
C LYS A 75 -1.32 -1.92 -2.86
N ILE A 76 -0.16 -1.30 -3.10
CA ILE A 76 0.22 -0.03 -2.47
C ILE A 76 0.02 1.10 -3.48
N GLN A 77 -0.82 2.07 -3.12
CA GLN A 77 -1.02 3.26 -3.91
C GLN A 77 0.01 4.32 -3.55
N PHE A 78 0.51 5.02 -4.57
CA PHE A 78 1.38 6.16 -4.38
C PHE A 78 0.54 7.40 -4.07
N GLU A 79 0.78 8.02 -2.90
CA GLU A 79 -0.04 9.12 -2.40
C GLU A 79 0.72 10.46 -2.31
N GLN A 80 2.00 10.48 -2.67
CA GLN A 80 2.81 11.70 -2.63
C GLN A 80 2.56 12.54 -3.88
N GLY A 81 2.39 13.85 -3.69
CA GLY A 81 2.31 14.81 -4.79
C GLY A 81 3.70 15.26 -5.25
N TYR A 82 3.87 15.46 -6.54
CA TYR A 82 5.13 15.93 -7.13
C TYR A 82 5.31 17.45 -7.09
N GLY A 83 4.40 18.17 -6.47
CA GLY A 83 4.34 19.62 -6.61
C GLY A 83 3.69 20.04 -7.93
N ARG A 84 3.36 21.32 -8.06
CA ARG A 84 2.80 21.88 -9.29
C ARG A 84 3.71 22.96 -9.82
N ILE A 85 4.05 22.85 -11.08
CA ILE A 85 4.86 23.80 -11.83
C ILE A 85 3.99 24.33 -12.96
N ARG A 86 3.89 25.65 -13.07
CA ARG A 86 3.17 26.27 -14.18
C ARG A 86 4.10 26.43 -15.38
N ILE A 87 3.69 25.88 -16.52
CA ILE A 87 4.42 25.95 -17.78
C ILE A 87 3.57 26.76 -18.76
N ASP A 88 3.96 28.00 -19.00
CA ASP A 88 3.31 28.89 -19.95
C ASP A 88 4.14 29.03 -21.24
N LYS A 89 5.46 28.82 -21.18
CA LYS A 89 6.41 28.96 -22.27
C LYS A 89 7.55 27.96 -22.16
N SER A 90 8.34 27.80 -23.21
CA SER A 90 9.41 26.79 -23.28
C SER A 90 10.45 26.90 -22.18
N GLU A 91 10.80 28.12 -21.77
CA GLU A 91 11.80 28.36 -20.73
C GLU A 91 11.36 27.89 -19.36
N ASP A 92 10.04 27.77 -19.12
CA ASP A 92 9.50 27.34 -17.83
C ASP A 92 9.83 25.87 -17.52
N TRP A 93 10.17 25.06 -18.54
CA TRP A 93 10.62 23.68 -18.34
C TRP A 93 11.90 23.57 -17.50
N GLU A 94 12.73 24.62 -17.46
CA GLU A 94 13.93 24.66 -16.63
C GLU A 94 13.63 24.69 -15.11
N GLN A 95 12.38 24.98 -14.74
CA GLN A 95 11.93 24.95 -13.35
C GLN A 95 11.82 23.51 -12.80
N ILE A 96 11.69 22.51 -13.69
CA ILE A 96 11.63 21.12 -13.30
C ILE A 96 13.01 20.69 -12.81
N LYS A 97 13.11 20.42 -11.51
CA LYS A 97 14.33 19.95 -10.89
C LYS A 97 14.22 18.47 -10.55
N PRO A 98 15.35 17.75 -10.52
CA PRO A 98 15.35 16.39 -9.99
C PRO A 98 14.72 16.35 -8.60
N LEU A 99 13.95 15.31 -8.34
CA LEU A 99 13.40 15.08 -7.00
C LEU A 99 14.56 14.79 -6.01
N PRO A 100 14.48 15.26 -4.77
CA PRO A 100 15.48 14.94 -3.76
C PRO A 100 15.50 13.44 -3.49
N ALA A 101 16.66 12.90 -3.10
CA ALA A 101 16.87 11.48 -2.92
C ALA A 101 15.93 10.84 -1.87
N ASP A 102 15.52 11.61 -0.88
CA ASP A 102 14.62 11.21 0.21
C ASP A 102 13.13 11.38 -0.12
N PHE A 103 12.78 11.91 -1.31
CA PHE A 103 11.39 12.12 -1.71
C PHE A 103 10.54 10.86 -1.58
N PHE A 104 11.09 9.70 -1.90
CA PHE A 104 10.37 8.44 -1.86
C PHE A 104 10.42 7.74 -0.49
N THR A 105 11.13 8.29 0.49
CA THR A 105 11.30 7.66 1.80
C THR A 105 9.97 7.27 2.46
N PRO A 106 8.94 8.13 2.53
CA PRO A 106 7.67 7.74 3.14
C PRO A 106 6.99 6.55 2.45
N THR A 107 7.09 6.47 1.11
CA THR A 107 6.55 5.33 0.35
C THR A 107 7.36 4.06 0.62
N LEU A 108 8.69 4.15 0.69
CA LEU A 108 9.56 3.02 0.98
C LEU A 108 9.34 2.47 2.39
N GLU A 109 9.07 3.34 3.36
CA GLU A 109 8.70 2.95 4.73
C GLU A 109 7.39 2.16 4.76
N ILE A 110 6.38 2.57 3.98
CA ILE A 110 5.13 1.83 3.84
C ILE A 110 5.38 0.46 3.21
N VAL A 111 6.14 0.40 2.10
CA VAL A 111 6.50 -0.86 1.43
C VAL A 111 7.21 -1.79 2.41
N LYS A 112 8.21 -1.27 3.14
CA LYS A 112 8.95 -2.04 4.12
C LYS A 112 8.05 -2.54 5.26
N GLY A 113 7.23 -1.68 5.84
CA GLY A 113 6.34 -2.06 6.94
C GLY A 113 5.32 -3.11 6.54
N ILE A 114 4.75 -3.01 5.33
CA ILE A 114 3.85 -4.03 4.79
C ILE A 114 4.62 -5.33 4.52
N TYR A 115 5.84 -5.26 3.99
CA TYR A 115 6.67 -6.44 3.75
C TYR A 115 7.02 -7.17 5.05
N ASP A 116 7.40 -6.45 6.08
CA ASP A 116 7.74 -7.02 7.39
C ASP A 116 6.55 -7.80 8.00
N ILE A 117 5.30 -7.37 7.74
CA ILE A 117 4.09 -7.98 8.28
C ILE A 117 3.54 -9.09 7.37
N ALA A 118 3.47 -8.84 6.07
CA ALA A 118 2.71 -9.66 5.13
C ALA A 118 3.59 -10.37 4.08
N GLY A 119 4.85 -9.99 3.92
CA GLY A 119 5.71 -10.45 2.82
C GLY A 119 5.96 -11.96 2.78
N ALA A 120 5.83 -12.67 3.90
CA ALA A 120 5.92 -14.13 3.93
C ALA A 120 4.70 -14.80 3.26
N ASN A 121 3.51 -14.16 3.31
CA ASN A 121 2.23 -14.76 2.95
C ASN A 121 1.55 -14.10 1.75
N ALA A 122 2.02 -12.92 1.33
CA ALA A 122 1.46 -12.17 0.20
C ALA A 122 2.55 -11.49 -0.62
N MET A 123 2.30 -11.31 -1.91
CA MET A 123 3.11 -10.45 -2.75
C MET A 123 2.67 -9.00 -2.64
N ILE A 124 3.64 -8.08 -2.72
CA ILE A 124 3.42 -6.65 -2.59
C ILE A 124 3.58 -6.01 -3.96
N LEU A 125 2.60 -5.20 -4.35
CA LEU A 125 2.53 -4.55 -5.65
C LEU A 125 2.45 -3.02 -5.47
N PRO A 126 3.60 -2.32 -5.35
CA PRO A 126 3.60 -0.87 -5.25
C PRO A 126 3.29 -0.21 -6.60
N THR A 127 2.64 0.95 -6.55
CA THR A 127 2.46 1.80 -7.73
C THR A 127 3.74 2.57 -7.99
N VAL A 128 4.25 2.48 -9.21
CA VAL A 128 5.33 3.30 -9.73
C VAL A 128 4.84 4.03 -10.97
N TYR A 129 4.86 5.35 -10.94
CA TYR A 129 4.48 6.14 -12.10
C TYR A 129 5.62 6.24 -13.11
N SER A 130 5.28 6.19 -14.40
CA SER A 130 6.24 6.50 -15.44
C SER A 130 6.69 7.97 -15.38
N PRO A 131 7.88 8.32 -15.91
CA PRO A 131 8.32 9.72 -15.99
C PRO A 131 7.30 10.64 -16.67
N PHE A 132 6.62 10.16 -17.71
CA PHE A 132 5.58 10.91 -18.39
C PHE A 132 4.36 11.19 -17.50
N GLN A 133 3.90 10.19 -16.73
CA GLN A 133 2.80 10.39 -15.78
C GLN A 133 3.18 11.34 -14.64
N MET A 134 4.42 11.26 -14.17
CA MET A 134 4.94 12.19 -13.17
C MET A 134 4.93 13.62 -13.70
N LEU A 135 5.37 13.80 -14.94
CA LEU A 135 5.36 15.10 -15.61
C LEU A 135 3.94 15.67 -15.71
N ILE A 136 2.96 14.89 -16.18
CA ILE A 136 1.56 15.32 -16.28
C ILE A 136 1.04 15.77 -14.90
N GLN A 137 1.35 15.01 -13.85
CA GLN A 137 0.93 15.36 -12.48
C GLN A 137 1.62 16.63 -11.96
N SER A 138 2.84 16.91 -12.41
CA SER A 138 3.61 18.08 -11.97
C SER A 138 3.18 19.37 -12.68
N VAL A 139 2.89 19.31 -13.97
CA VAL A 139 2.55 20.53 -14.75
C VAL A 139 1.05 20.84 -14.73
N GLY A 140 0.23 19.91 -14.31
CA GLY A 140 -1.21 20.06 -14.11
C GLY A 140 -1.98 20.58 -15.33
N ALA A 141 -2.96 19.84 -15.79
CA ALA A 141 -3.98 20.41 -16.66
C ALA A 141 -5.04 21.11 -15.80
#